data_3bb169d9600ac710d6d4c5f7d3748247
#
_entry.id   3bb169d9600ac710d6d4c5f7d3748247
#
_cell.length_a   1.000
_cell.length_b   1.000
_cell.length_c   1.000
_cell.angle_alpha   90.00
_cell.angle_beta   90.00
_cell.angle_gamma   90.00
#
_symmetry.space_group_name_H-M   'P 1'
#
loop_
_entity.id
_entity.type
_entity.pdbx_description
1 polymer ?
#
loop_
_entity_poly.entity_id
_entity_poly.type
_entity_poly.pdbx_seq_one_letter_code
_entity_poly.pdbx_strand_id
1 'polypeptide(L)'
;MKVQIPTNNERFLKDYLNAINGILKMTQTEINVCATLLGLDIDNPCSKDNRMKAAKQLNWSRAVLNNSIKSLKDKNVLLYDSNKKIRYTFHPLVYNYKANNVLTFEFKNSGGI
;
A
#
# COMPACT_ATOMS: atom_id res chain seq x y z
N MET A 1 -0.27 -19.62 -15.76
CA MET A 1 0.85 -18.83 -16.27
C MET A 1 1.32 -17.86 -15.22
N LYS A 2 2.58 -17.85 -14.97
CA LYS A 2 3.18 -16.93 -14.01
C LYS A 2 3.75 -15.74 -14.76
N VAL A 3 3.16 -14.57 -14.55
CA VAL A 3 3.71 -13.35 -15.11
C VAL A 3 4.59 -12.73 -14.03
N GLN A 4 5.89 -12.80 -14.23
CA GLN A 4 6.81 -12.01 -13.45
C GLN A 4 6.85 -10.61 -14.05
N ILE A 5 6.55 -9.62 -13.25
CA ILE A 5 6.71 -8.24 -13.66
C ILE A 5 8.07 -7.78 -13.16
N PRO A 6 9.08 -7.64 -14.05
CA PRO A 6 10.40 -7.17 -13.63
C PRO A 6 10.35 -5.66 -13.45
N THR A 7 10.00 -5.22 -12.25
CA THR A 7 9.94 -3.79 -11.95
C THR A 7 10.86 -3.46 -10.79
N ASN A 8 11.27 -2.19 -10.68
CA ASN A 8 11.91 -1.75 -9.46
C ASN A 8 10.88 -1.79 -8.32
N ASN A 9 11.33 -1.70 -7.08
CA ASN A 9 10.47 -1.88 -5.92
C ASN A 9 9.27 -0.92 -5.91
N GLU A 10 9.48 0.32 -6.28
CA GLU A 10 8.42 1.33 -6.28
C GLU A 10 7.33 0.99 -7.29
N ARG A 11 7.72 0.64 -8.51
CA ARG A 11 6.76 0.27 -9.55
C ARG A 11 6.04 -1.03 -9.19
N PHE A 12 6.75 -1.98 -8.60
CA PHE A 12 6.14 -3.23 -8.15
C PHE A 12 5.04 -2.96 -7.14
N LEU A 13 5.29 -2.09 -6.15
CA LEU A 13 4.30 -1.75 -5.14
C LEU A 13 3.06 -1.13 -5.76
N LYS A 14 3.24 -0.21 -6.71
CA LYS A 14 2.11 0.41 -7.40
C LYS A 14 1.31 -0.60 -8.22
N ASP A 15 2.00 -1.46 -8.93
CA ASP A 15 1.35 -2.49 -9.74
C ASP A 15 0.58 -3.48 -8.87
N TYR A 16 1.16 -3.87 -7.73
CA TYR A 16 0.49 -4.73 -6.78
C TYR A 16 -0.78 -4.07 -6.23
N LEU A 17 -0.67 -2.82 -5.79
CA LEU A 17 -1.81 -2.09 -5.25
C LEU A 17 -2.91 -1.88 -6.28
N ASN A 18 -2.55 -1.61 -7.53
CA ASN A 18 -3.52 -1.52 -8.61
C ASN A 18 -4.25 -2.85 -8.83
N ALA A 19 -3.54 -3.97 -8.71
CA ALA A 19 -4.11 -5.29 -8.90
C ALA A 19 -5.17 -5.63 -7.83
N ILE A 20 -4.95 -5.20 -6.59
CA ILE A 20 -5.90 -5.46 -5.49
C ILE A 20 -6.93 -4.34 -5.30
N ASN A 21 -6.84 -3.28 -6.09
CA ASN A 21 -7.64 -2.07 -5.86
C ASN A 21 -9.15 -2.27 -6.11
N GLY A 22 -9.54 -3.31 -6.80
CA GLY A 22 -10.95 -3.66 -6.92
C GLY A 22 -11.64 -3.87 -5.57
N ILE A 23 -10.87 -4.28 -4.56
CA ILE A 23 -11.36 -4.47 -3.19
C ILE A 23 -11.24 -3.19 -2.38
N LEU A 24 -10.10 -2.51 -2.46
CA LEU A 24 -9.80 -1.37 -1.59
C LEU A 24 -10.34 -0.04 -2.13
N LYS A 25 -10.56 0.06 -3.42
CA LYS A 25 -11.16 1.24 -4.09
C LYS A 25 -10.41 2.55 -3.85
N MET A 26 -9.08 2.49 -3.89
CA MET A 26 -8.24 3.67 -3.77
C MET A 26 -8.21 4.48 -5.06
N THR A 27 -8.07 5.80 -4.93
CA THR A 27 -7.71 6.66 -6.07
C THR A 27 -6.24 6.49 -6.42
N GLN A 28 -5.80 6.98 -7.58
CA GLN A 28 -4.38 6.91 -7.96
C GLN A 28 -3.51 7.68 -6.97
N THR A 29 -3.97 8.80 -6.47
CA THR A 29 -3.26 9.55 -5.43
C THR A 29 -3.08 8.72 -4.17
N GLU A 30 -4.14 8.04 -3.73
CA GLU A 30 -4.10 7.17 -2.56
C GLU A 30 -3.17 5.98 -2.77
N ILE A 31 -3.14 5.41 -3.97
CA ILE A 31 -2.21 4.34 -4.31
C ILE A 31 -0.77 4.83 -4.20
N ASN A 32 -0.48 6.03 -4.70
CA ASN A 32 0.86 6.61 -4.61
C ASN A 32 1.30 6.81 -3.15
N VAL A 33 0.42 7.32 -2.32
CA VAL A 33 0.69 7.50 -0.88
C VAL A 33 0.89 6.15 -0.21
N CYS A 34 0.00 5.20 -0.47
CA CYS A 34 0.08 3.87 0.10
C CYS A 34 1.39 3.19 -0.28
N ALA A 35 1.78 3.25 -1.55
CA ALA A 35 3.04 2.67 -2.02
C ALA A 35 4.25 3.31 -1.34
N THR A 36 4.23 4.63 -1.17
CA THR A 36 5.31 5.35 -0.52
C THR A 36 5.45 4.95 0.94
N LEU A 37 4.35 4.95 1.68
CA LEU A 37 4.35 4.54 3.09
C LEU A 37 4.79 3.09 3.26
N LEU A 38 4.29 2.21 2.41
CA LEU A 38 4.59 0.79 2.45
C LEU A 38 6.07 0.52 2.16
N GLY A 39 6.63 1.23 1.19
CA GLY A 39 8.03 1.08 0.83
C GLY A 39 9.01 1.62 1.87
N LEU A 40 8.57 2.60 2.66
CA LEU A 40 9.41 3.21 3.71
C LEU A 40 9.37 2.42 5.02
N ASP A 41 8.18 2.09 5.50
CA ASP A 41 8.03 1.35 6.76
C ASP A 41 6.69 0.60 6.75
N ILE A 42 6.75 -0.67 6.43
CA ILE A 42 5.56 -1.51 6.37
C ILE A 42 4.94 -1.76 7.75
N ASP A 43 5.76 -1.75 8.80
CA ASP A 43 5.30 -2.12 10.13
C ASP A 43 4.72 -0.94 10.90
N ASN A 44 5.16 0.27 10.61
CA ASN A 44 4.65 1.47 11.28
C ASN A 44 4.47 2.63 10.28
N PRO A 45 3.53 2.48 9.35
CA PRO A 45 3.40 3.43 8.24
C PRO A 45 3.05 4.84 8.66
N CYS A 46 2.36 5.01 9.77
CA CYS A 46 1.85 6.31 10.21
C CYS A 46 2.70 6.96 11.29
N SER A 47 3.92 6.48 11.55
CA SER A 47 4.82 7.12 12.50
C SER A 47 5.16 8.53 12.03
N LYS A 48 5.50 9.41 12.97
CA LYS A 48 5.91 10.78 12.65
C LYS A 48 7.08 10.79 11.68
N ASP A 49 8.09 9.96 11.94
CA ASP A 49 9.28 9.86 11.10
C ASP A 49 8.91 9.38 9.68
N ASN A 50 8.09 8.36 9.58
CA ASN A 50 7.70 7.82 8.29
C ASN A 50 6.86 8.82 7.48
N ARG A 51 5.97 9.55 8.13
CA ARG A 51 5.19 10.60 7.47
C ARG A 51 6.08 11.72 6.97
N MET A 52 7.10 12.12 7.74
CA MET A 52 8.05 13.13 7.30
C MET A 52 8.82 12.68 6.05
N LYS A 53 9.30 11.44 6.06
CA LYS A 53 10.00 10.87 4.91
C LYS A 53 9.10 10.77 3.68
N ALA A 54 7.86 10.34 3.87
CA ALA A 54 6.90 10.23 2.79
C ALA A 54 6.56 11.58 2.16
N ALA A 55 6.31 12.59 2.99
CA ALA A 55 6.04 13.93 2.50
C ALA A 55 7.20 14.48 1.67
N LYS A 56 8.42 14.25 2.14
CA LYS A 56 9.62 14.67 1.41
C LYS A 56 9.76 13.93 0.08
N GLN A 57 9.54 12.63 0.08
CA GLN A 57 9.64 11.81 -1.12
C GLN A 57 8.59 12.20 -2.16
N LEU A 58 7.38 12.51 -1.72
CA LEU A 58 6.29 12.93 -2.60
C LEU A 58 6.35 14.40 -2.97
N ASN A 59 7.21 15.17 -2.30
CA ASN A 59 7.29 16.62 -2.43
C ASN A 59 5.94 17.30 -2.09
N TRP A 60 5.33 16.85 -1.02
CA TRP A 60 4.04 17.34 -0.53
C TRP A 60 4.20 18.06 0.80
N SER A 61 3.25 18.96 1.10
CA SER A 61 3.14 19.51 2.44
C SER A 61 2.65 18.42 3.41
N ARG A 62 2.93 18.64 4.70
CA ARG A 62 2.44 17.73 5.74
C ARG A 62 0.92 17.64 5.75
N ALA A 63 0.23 18.75 5.52
CA ALA A 63 -1.24 18.79 5.51
C ALA A 63 -1.82 17.93 4.37
N VAL A 64 -1.25 18.02 3.19
CA VAL A 64 -1.68 17.23 2.03
C VAL A 64 -1.48 15.74 2.29
N LEU A 65 -0.33 15.38 2.83
CA LEU A 65 -0.05 13.98 3.18
C LEU A 65 -1.03 13.46 4.23
N ASN A 66 -1.25 14.21 5.29
CA ASN A 66 -2.14 13.79 6.38
C ASN A 66 -3.59 13.61 5.89
N ASN A 67 -4.05 14.45 4.97
CA ASN A 67 -5.37 14.30 4.36
C ASN A 67 -5.47 12.99 3.57
N SER A 68 -4.43 12.64 2.83
CA SER A 68 -4.40 11.39 2.08
C SER A 68 -4.35 10.18 3.01
N ILE A 69 -3.59 10.26 4.10
CA ILE A 69 -3.55 9.21 5.12
C ILE A 69 -4.93 9.03 5.76
N LYS A 70 -5.63 10.13 6.04
CA LYS A 70 -7.00 10.07 6.56
C LYS A 70 -7.92 9.33 5.60
N SER A 71 -7.81 9.62 4.31
CA SER A 71 -8.59 8.91 3.29
C SER A 71 -8.30 7.40 3.30
N LEU A 72 -7.04 7.01 3.46
CA LEU A 72 -6.66 5.59 3.56
C LEU A 72 -7.28 4.94 4.81
N LYS A 73 -7.33 5.66 5.93
CA LYS A 73 -7.99 5.18 7.15
C LYS A 73 -9.50 5.01 6.92
N ASP A 74 -10.13 5.96 6.26
CA ASP A 74 -11.57 5.93 5.98
C ASP A 74 -11.94 4.78 5.07
N LYS A 75 -11.03 4.37 4.19
CA LYS A 75 -11.24 3.22 3.27
C LYS A 75 -10.77 1.90 3.84
N ASN A 76 -10.32 1.87 5.10
CA ASN A 76 -9.80 0.68 5.77
C ASN A 76 -8.55 0.09 5.12
N VAL A 77 -7.82 0.89 4.38
CA VAL A 77 -6.48 0.51 3.89
C VAL A 77 -5.50 0.53 5.06
N LEU A 78 -5.68 1.47 5.97
CA LEU A 78 -4.97 1.54 7.25
C LEU A 78 -5.97 1.22 8.35
N LEU A 79 -5.65 0.21 9.16
CA LEU A 79 -6.53 -0.29 10.22
C LEU A 79 -5.96 0.06 11.59
N TYR A 80 -6.84 0.50 12.48
CA TYR A 80 -6.48 0.83 13.85
C TYR A 80 -6.47 -0.43 14.72
N ASP A 81 -5.39 -0.62 15.47
CA ASP A 81 -5.28 -1.70 16.45
C ASP A 81 -4.92 -1.11 17.80
N SER A 82 -5.89 -1.06 18.71
CA SER A 82 -5.72 -0.49 20.04
C SER A 82 -4.83 -1.32 20.95
N ASN A 83 -4.58 -2.59 20.62
CA ASN A 83 -3.76 -3.48 21.42
C ASN A 83 -2.28 -3.38 21.13
N LYS A 84 -1.89 -2.61 20.13
CA LYS A 84 -0.50 -2.44 19.72
C LYS A 84 -0.04 -1.03 20.00
N LYS A 85 1.26 -0.87 20.31
CA LYS A 85 1.90 0.45 20.36
C LYS A 85 1.84 1.13 19.00
N ILE A 86 1.98 0.34 17.95
CA ILE A 86 1.80 0.78 16.57
C ILE A 86 0.30 0.73 16.30
N ARG A 87 -0.32 1.90 16.21
CA ARG A 87 -1.78 2.00 16.21
C ARG A 87 -2.43 1.78 14.86
N TYR A 88 -1.70 2.04 13.79
CA TYR A 88 -2.21 1.84 12.44
C TYR A 88 -1.32 0.89 11.68
N THR A 89 -1.94 -0.11 11.08
CA THR A 89 -1.26 -1.09 10.24
C THR A 89 -1.99 -1.19 8.91
N PHE A 90 -1.31 -1.70 7.90
CA PHE A 90 -1.96 -1.90 6.62
C PHE A 90 -2.95 -3.05 6.67
N HIS A 91 -4.02 -2.92 5.88
CA HIS A 91 -4.93 -4.02 5.61
C HIS A 91 -4.11 -5.26 5.20
N PRO A 92 -4.52 -6.47 5.60
CA PRO A 92 -3.74 -7.68 5.29
C PRO A 92 -3.42 -7.87 3.80
N LEU A 93 -4.32 -7.48 2.90
CA LEU A 93 -4.04 -7.54 1.47
C LEU A 93 -2.84 -6.70 1.06
N VAL A 94 -2.65 -5.56 1.72
CA VAL A 94 -1.51 -4.66 1.46
C VAL A 94 -0.28 -5.17 2.20
N TYR A 95 -0.43 -5.48 3.49
CA TYR A 95 0.68 -5.90 4.33
C TYR A 95 1.38 -7.14 3.78
N ASN A 96 0.63 -8.06 3.23
CA ASN A 96 1.15 -9.33 2.74
C ASN A 96 1.76 -9.26 1.34
N TYR A 97 2.02 -8.06 0.81
CA TYR A 97 2.57 -7.94 -0.53
C TYR A 97 3.90 -8.68 -0.70
N LYS A 98 4.71 -8.78 0.35
CA LYS A 98 5.98 -9.51 0.29
C LYS A 98 5.79 -11.02 0.18
N ALA A 99 4.77 -11.56 0.85
CA ALA A 99 4.43 -12.96 0.73
C ALA A 99 3.90 -13.28 -0.66
N ASN A 100 3.32 -12.28 -1.32
CA ASN A 100 2.76 -12.37 -2.66
C ASN A 100 3.67 -11.73 -3.71
N ASN A 101 4.95 -11.52 -3.38
CA ASN A 101 5.82 -10.76 -4.28
C ASN A 101 6.25 -11.54 -5.52
N VAL A 102 6.00 -12.82 -5.58
CA VAL A 102 5.81 -13.48 -6.85
C VAL A 102 4.32 -13.33 -7.13
N LEU A 103 3.95 -12.18 -7.66
CA LEU A 103 2.61 -12.01 -8.17
C LEU A 103 2.42 -12.99 -9.28
N THR A 104 2.10 -14.17 -8.85
CA THR A 104 1.59 -15.16 -9.72
C THR A 104 0.14 -14.80 -9.91
N PHE A 105 -0.13 -14.00 -10.89
CA PHE A 105 -1.46 -14.00 -11.42
C PHE A 105 -1.62 -15.33 -12.10
N GLU A 106 -1.86 -16.34 -11.33
CA GLU A 106 -2.44 -17.53 -11.87
C GLU A 106 -3.86 -17.15 -12.23
N PHE A 107 -4.06 -16.80 -13.46
CA PHE A 107 -5.35 -16.84 -14.07
C PHE A 107 -5.67 -18.32 -14.23
N LYS A 108 -6.13 -18.84 -13.17
CA LYS A 108 -6.76 -20.12 -13.26
C LYS A 108 -8.05 -19.91 -13.97
N ASN A 109 -7.96 -20.09 -14.68
CA ASN A 109 -8.90 -19.91 -15.23
C ASN A 109 -9.83 -20.44 -14.87
N SER A 110 -9.64 -19.75 -14.69
CA SER A 110 -9.94 -19.72 -14.60
C SER A 110 -10.47 -19.97 -15.04
N GLY A 111 -10.73 -20.21 -15.16
CA GLY A 111 -10.81 -20.56 -15.40
C GLY A 111 -10.45 -20.65 -16.05
N GLY A 112 -10.32 -20.68 -16.26
CA GLY A 112 -9.84 -20.89 -16.67
C GLY A 112 -9.12 -20.75 -17.20
N ILE A 113 -8.85 -20.66 -17.50
CA ILE A 113 -8.05 -20.91 -17.74
C ILE A 113 -7.64 -21.27 -17.34
#